data_44c754ea1dee6614a59f48be8ae2b1a8
#
_entry.id   44c754ea1dee6614a59f48be8ae2b1a8
#
_cell.length_a   1.000
_cell.length_b   1.000
_cell.length_c   1.000
_cell.angle_alpha   90.00
_cell.angle_beta   90.00
_cell.angle_gamma   90.00
#
_symmetry.space_group_name_H-M   'P 1'
#
loop_
_entity.id
_entity.type
_entity.pdbx_description
1 polymer ?
#
loop_
_entity_poly.entity_id
_entity_poly.type
_entity_poly.pdbx_seq_one_letter_code
_entity_poly.pdbx_strand_id
1 'polypeptide(L)'
;MKKGLTIVELLVALTIFGIVLGAILSIYFYQQKRATYVEETTVMQTDAQIAFELIKRDVMHAGLCLPTERMPIQGINGGQNSPDQLTLFGVGFFAELSRIKWHVIVALSTNGVIICNNWNDPKRDIAQGDTVIILSAEKKDLYPGMVLFATSSNVNPEGKRIITLNHPVNVNAGGFLVKVIGNIYETGVRYWLDTGTRRLMRNNDIFLENVEDFQVAYGYDWDNDSIVEENEFRNDLQGLTPDSLYKRPFMIRINILVRTEKGIPGFRYPLNQISVEDRIINLSELERKYNRIVLRGIVFPRNLKGG
;
A
#
# COMPACT_ATOMS: atom_id res chain seq x y z
N MET A 1 -16.84 -74.05 -31.61
CA MET A 1 -16.53 -73.23 -32.81
C MET A 1 -16.40 -71.78 -32.40
N LYS A 2 -15.20 -71.19 -32.51
CA LYS A 2 -14.97 -69.70 -32.28
C LYS A 2 -15.54 -68.98 -33.51
N LYS A 3 -16.59 -68.18 -33.32
CA LYS A 3 -17.10 -67.30 -34.38
C LYS A 3 -16.06 -66.20 -34.61
N GLY A 4 -15.53 -66.12 -35.82
CA GLY A 4 -14.64 -65.00 -36.22
C GLY A 4 -15.44 -63.67 -36.31
N LEU A 5 -14.84 -62.56 -35.95
CA LEU A 5 -15.41 -61.23 -36.16
C LEU A 5 -15.57 -60.96 -37.66
N THR A 6 -16.72 -60.42 -38.04
CA THR A 6 -16.91 -59.96 -39.42
C THR A 6 -16.27 -58.59 -39.65
N ILE A 7 -15.84 -58.28 -40.88
CA ILE A 7 -15.26 -56.97 -41.24
C ILE A 7 -16.23 -55.82 -40.91
N VAL A 8 -17.55 -56.09 -41.01
CA VAL A 8 -18.58 -55.09 -40.69
C VAL A 8 -18.63 -54.80 -39.19
N GLU A 9 -18.54 -55.80 -38.35
CA GLU A 9 -18.47 -55.61 -36.88
C GLU A 9 -17.23 -54.83 -36.46
N LEU A 10 -16.08 -55.06 -37.11
CA LEU A 10 -14.87 -54.30 -36.86
C LEU A 10 -15.00 -52.80 -37.26
N LEU A 11 -15.61 -52.52 -38.45
CA LEU A 11 -15.86 -51.17 -38.92
C LEU A 11 -16.82 -50.41 -38.00
N VAL A 12 -17.91 -51.04 -37.55
CA VAL A 12 -18.85 -50.43 -36.60
C VAL A 12 -18.17 -50.15 -35.27
N ALA A 13 -17.37 -51.08 -34.73
CA ALA A 13 -16.65 -50.89 -33.49
C ALA A 13 -15.64 -49.72 -33.58
N LEU A 14 -14.89 -49.62 -34.69
CA LEU A 14 -13.95 -48.50 -34.94
C LEU A 14 -14.67 -47.15 -35.05
N THR A 15 -15.84 -47.11 -35.70
CA THR A 15 -16.62 -45.89 -35.80
C THR A 15 -17.11 -45.40 -34.45
N ILE A 16 -17.69 -46.31 -33.64
CA ILE A 16 -18.13 -45.98 -32.28
C ILE A 16 -16.95 -45.54 -31.41
N PHE A 17 -15.83 -46.26 -31.48
CA PHE A 17 -14.61 -45.90 -30.76
C PHE A 17 -14.11 -44.48 -31.15
N GLY A 18 -14.12 -44.17 -32.43
CA GLY A 18 -13.73 -42.82 -32.92
C GLY A 18 -14.62 -41.70 -32.38
N ILE A 19 -15.95 -41.93 -32.34
CA ILE A 19 -16.90 -40.98 -31.76
C ILE A 19 -16.65 -40.77 -30.25
N VAL A 20 -16.52 -41.89 -29.52
CA VAL A 20 -16.25 -41.83 -28.06
C VAL A 20 -14.93 -41.16 -27.78
N LEU A 21 -13.87 -41.49 -28.51
CA LEU A 21 -12.56 -40.83 -28.35
C LEU A 21 -12.63 -39.34 -28.63
N GLY A 22 -13.33 -38.92 -29.69
CA GLY A 22 -13.57 -37.51 -30.01
C GLY A 22 -14.31 -36.77 -28.90
N ALA A 23 -15.31 -37.39 -28.29
CA ALA A 23 -16.03 -36.83 -27.16
C ALA A 23 -15.12 -36.66 -25.91
N ILE A 24 -14.32 -37.70 -25.59
CA ILE A 24 -13.36 -37.65 -24.48
C ILE A 24 -12.33 -36.56 -24.67
N LEU A 25 -11.74 -36.43 -25.86
CA LEU A 25 -10.77 -35.37 -26.17
C LEU A 25 -11.39 -33.96 -26.06
N SER A 26 -12.64 -33.83 -26.52
CA SER A 26 -13.36 -32.55 -26.41
C SER A 26 -13.55 -32.11 -24.95
N ILE A 27 -13.97 -33.07 -24.09
CA ILE A 27 -14.11 -32.82 -22.65
C ILE A 27 -12.75 -32.51 -22.00
N TYR A 28 -11.70 -33.24 -22.37
CA TYR A 28 -10.35 -33.01 -21.86
C TYR A 28 -9.86 -31.59 -22.19
N PHE A 29 -9.96 -31.15 -23.44
CA PHE A 29 -9.56 -29.81 -23.83
C PHE A 29 -10.41 -28.72 -23.16
N TYR A 30 -11.70 -28.97 -22.97
CA TYR A 30 -12.56 -28.04 -22.23
C TYR A 30 -12.12 -27.91 -20.77
N GLN A 31 -11.86 -29.03 -20.10
CA GLN A 31 -11.39 -29.03 -18.70
C GLN A 31 -10.03 -28.37 -18.57
N GLN A 32 -9.09 -28.61 -19.49
CA GLN A 32 -7.78 -27.97 -19.50
C GLN A 32 -7.88 -26.44 -19.62
N LYS A 33 -8.72 -25.93 -20.55
CA LYS A 33 -8.96 -24.51 -20.66
C LYS A 33 -9.56 -23.90 -19.40
N ARG A 34 -10.50 -24.60 -18.79
CA ARG A 34 -11.11 -24.15 -17.54
C ARG A 34 -10.12 -24.16 -16.37
N ALA A 35 -9.27 -25.16 -16.27
CA ALA A 35 -8.22 -25.23 -15.25
C ALA A 35 -7.25 -24.03 -15.38
N THR A 36 -6.75 -23.76 -16.59
CA THR A 36 -5.90 -22.58 -16.85
C THR A 36 -6.60 -21.27 -16.50
N TYR A 37 -7.89 -21.11 -16.84
CA TYR A 37 -8.65 -19.90 -16.46
C TYR A 37 -8.74 -19.72 -14.95
N VAL A 38 -9.06 -20.79 -14.22
CA VAL A 38 -9.19 -20.74 -12.76
C VAL A 38 -7.83 -20.44 -12.12
N GLU A 39 -6.78 -21.11 -12.54
CA GLU A 39 -5.42 -20.91 -12.04
C GLU A 39 -4.95 -19.46 -12.22
N GLU A 40 -4.94 -18.96 -13.46
CA GLU A 40 -4.50 -17.59 -13.77
C GLU A 40 -5.33 -16.53 -13.03
N THR A 41 -6.65 -16.73 -12.94
CA THR A 41 -7.54 -15.80 -12.24
C THR A 41 -7.33 -15.83 -10.73
N THR A 42 -7.12 -17.01 -10.15
CA THR A 42 -6.92 -17.16 -8.70
C THR A 42 -5.59 -16.53 -8.27
N VAL A 43 -4.49 -16.78 -9.01
CA VAL A 43 -3.19 -16.18 -8.74
C VAL A 43 -3.30 -14.66 -8.81
N MET A 44 -3.82 -14.14 -9.91
CA MET A 44 -4.04 -12.69 -10.08
C MET A 44 -4.82 -12.07 -8.90
N GLN A 45 -5.93 -12.68 -8.50
CA GLN A 45 -6.76 -12.17 -7.40
C GLN A 45 -6.04 -12.20 -6.06
N THR A 46 -5.33 -13.29 -5.77
CA THR A 46 -4.61 -13.46 -4.50
C THR A 46 -3.48 -12.44 -4.38
N ASP A 47 -2.64 -12.31 -5.40
CA ASP A 47 -1.51 -11.39 -5.39
C ASP A 47 -1.98 -9.93 -5.30
N ALA A 48 -3.02 -9.59 -6.06
CA ALA A 48 -3.61 -8.27 -6.03
C ALA A 48 -4.23 -7.92 -4.67
N GLN A 49 -4.91 -8.87 -4.01
CA GLN A 49 -5.46 -8.66 -2.66
C GLN A 49 -4.36 -8.46 -1.62
N ILE A 50 -3.30 -9.28 -1.64
CA ILE A 50 -2.17 -9.13 -0.73
C ILE A 50 -1.52 -7.76 -0.90
N ALA A 51 -1.24 -7.36 -2.14
CA ALA A 51 -0.67 -6.06 -2.45
C ALA A 51 -1.59 -4.92 -1.96
N PHE A 52 -2.88 -5.01 -2.21
CA PHE A 52 -3.85 -4.02 -1.76
C PHE A 52 -3.89 -3.87 -0.23
N GLU A 53 -3.88 -4.96 0.53
CA GLU A 53 -3.84 -4.92 2.00
C GLU A 53 -2.52 -4.32 2.53
N LEU A 54 -1.40 -4.54 1.84
CA LEU A 54 -0.13 -3.91 2.20
C LEU A 54 -0.14 -2.39 1.94
N ILE A 55 -0.70 -1.93 0.81
CA ILE A 55 -0.89 -0.49 0.54
C ILE A 55 -1.79 0.13 1.60
N LYS A 56 -2.91 -0.50 1.92
CA LYS A 56 -3.82 -0.04 2.99
C LYS A 56 -3.09 0.15 4.30
N ARG A 57 -2.25 -0.82 4.69
CA ARG A 57 -1.45 -0.72 5.89
C ARG A 57 -0.50 0.48 5.85
N ASP A 58 0.19 0.69 4.74
CA ASP A 58 1.10 1.82 4.60
C ASP A 58 0.35 3.16 4.65
N VAL A 59 -0.82 3.26 4.00
CA VAL A 59 -1.69 4.45 4.11
C VAL A 59 -2.12 4.71 5.55
N MET A 60 -2.51 3.67 6.30
CA MET A 60 -2.87 3.82 7.71
C MET A 60 -1.71 4.36 8.58
N HIS A 61 -0.46 4.14 8.17
CA HIS A 61 0.72 4.66 8.87
C HIS A 61 1.16 6.04 8.40
N ALA A 62 0.58 6.59 7.33
CA ALA A 62 0.89 7.93 6.87
C ALA A 62 0.69 8.97 8.00
N GLY A 63 1.63 9.90 8.15
CA GLY A 63 1.63 10.89 9.22
C GLY A 63 2.08 10.40 10.59
N LEU A 64 2.41 9.10 10.75
CA LEU A 64 2.89 8.58 12.04
C LEU A 64 4.20 9.25 12.44
N CYS A 65 4.20 9.91 13.60
CA CYS A 65 5.35 10.66 14.14
C CYS A 65 5.91 11.72 13.18
N LEU A 66 5.14 12.17 12.20
CA LEU A 66 5.50 13.27 11.32
C LEU A 66 5.07 14.59 11.97
N PRO A 67 5.88 15.66 11.88
CA PRO A 67 5.46 17.00 12.32
C PRO A 67 4.21 17.47 11.56
N THR A 68 3.30 18.14 12.27
CA THR A 68 2.03 18.61 11.68
C THR A 68 2.19 19.69 10.61
N GLU A 69 3.37 20.30 10.52
CA GLU A 69 3.72 21.25 9.45
C GLU A 69 4.10 20.57 8.13
N ARG A 70 4.19 19.23 8.10
CA ARG A 70 4.59 18.47 6.93
C ARG A 70 3.42 17.73 6.30
N MET A 71 3.39 17.73 4.97
CA MET A 71 2.42 16.92 4.23
C MET A 71 2.72 15.44 4.43
N PRO A 72 1.78 14.66 5.00
CA PRO A 72 1.97 13.23 5.20
C PRO A 72 1.77 12.41 3.92
N ILE A 73 1.21 13.03 2.89
CA ILE A 73 0.83 12.39 1.63
C ILE A 73 1.14 13.35 0.49
N GLN A 74 1.72 12.83 -0.58
CA GLN A 74 1.87 13.52 -1.85
C GLN A 74 1.32 12.64 -2.96
N GLY A 75 0.54 13.23 -3.86
CA GLY A 75 -0.01 12.59 -5.04
C GLY A 75 0.44 13.29 -6.30
N ILE A 76 0.68 12.53 -7.36
CA ILE A 76 0.81 13.03 -8.71
C ILE A 76 -0.34 12.42 -9.48
N ASN A 77 -1.29 13.26 -9.90
CA ASN A 77 -2.37 12.84 -10.78
C ASN A 77 -1.84 12.74 -12.22
N GLY A 78 -1.88 11.55 -12.80
CA GLY A 78 -1.53 11.29 -14.19
C GLY A 78 -2.63 11.68 -15.19
N GLY A 79 -3.83 11.93 -14.68
CA GLY A 79 -5.01 12.23 -15.47
C GLY A 79 -5.36 11.11 -16.46
N GLN A 80 -5.91 11.46 -17.61
CA GLN A 80 -6.31 10.45 -18.60
C GLN A 80 -5.13 9.77 -19.31
N ASN A 81 -3.92 10.30 -19.22
CA ASN A 81 -2.80 9.87 -20.03
C ASN A 81 -1.85 8.89 -19.33
N SER A 82 -1.79 8.91 -18.02
CA SER A 82 -0.85 8.09 -17.26
C SER A 82 -1.41 7.67 -15.89
N PRO A 83 -0.87 6.60 -15.29
CA PRO A 83 -1.17 6.22 -13.93
C PRO A 83 -0.75 7.29 -12.93
N ASP A 84 -1.40 7.27 -11.78
CA ASP A 84 -1.05 8.14 -10.65
C ASP A 84 0.19 7.65 -9.92
N GLN A 85 0.70 8.53 -9.04
CA GLN A 85 1.74 8.19 -8.08
C GLN A 85 1.31 8.64 -6.69
N LEU A 86 1.59 7.80 -5.70
CA LEU A 86 1.30 8.08 -4.30
C LEU A 86 2.58 7.98 -3.48
N THR A 87 2.91 9.04 -2.75
CA THR A 87 4.01 9.03 -1.78
C THR A 87 3.46 9.28 -0.39
N LEU A 88 3.82 8.41 0.53
CA LEU A 88 3.39 8.45 1.94
C LEU A 88 4.59 8.76 2.81
N PHE A 89 4.47 9.72 3.73
CA PHE A 89 5.50 10.10 4.68
C PHE A 89 5.10 9.74 6.11
N GLY A 90 6.07 9.31 6.88
CA GLY A 90 5.88 8.91 8.28
C GLY A 90 6.98 7.96 8.73
N VAL A 91 6.94 7.58 9.99
CA VAL A 91 7.87 6.61 10.57
C VAL A 91 7.24 5.23 10.56
N GLY A 92 7.98 4.21 10.11
CA GLY A 92 7.56 2.81 10.28
C GLY A 92 7.07 2.06 9.05
N PHE A 93 7.16 2.61 7.85
CA PHE A 93 6.78 1.90 6.61
C PHE A 93 7.64 0.67 6.29
N PHE A 94 8.86 0.61 6.81
CA PHE A 94 9.86 -0.44 6.52
C PHE A 94 10.05 -1.42 7.66
N ALA A 95 9.44 -1.14 8.82
CA ALA A 95 9.67 -1.92 10.00
C ALA A 95 8.39 -2.63 10.45
N GLU A 96 8.56 -3.78 11.10
CA GLU A 96 7.56 -4.21 12.06
C GLU A 96 7.26 -3.03 12.99
N LEU A 97 6.00 -2.78 13.32
CA LEU A 97 5.58 -1.73 14.26
C LEU A 97 6.36 -1.79 15.60
N SER A 98 6.87 -2.97 15.94
CA SER A 98 7.76 -3.22 17.08
C SER A 98 9.14 -2.54 16.96
N ARG A 99 9.52 -2.02 15.81
CA ARG A 99 10.80 -1.33 15.60
C ARG A 99 10.70 0.19 15.56
N ILE A 100 9.48 0.73 15.65
CA ILE A 100 9.29 2.19 15.80
C ILE A 100 9.63 2.54 17.24
N LYS A 101 10.73 3.26 17.43
CA LYS A 101 11.18 3.70 18.74
C LYS A 101 10.71 5.13 19.00
N TRP A 102 9.93 5.29 20.04
CA TRP A 102 9.46 6.60 20.47
C TRP A 102 9.19 6.59 21.98
N HIS A 103 9.26 7.76 22.59
CA HIS A 103 8.99 7.94 24.01
C HIS A 103 8.14 9.19 24.25
N VAL A 104 7.30 9.15 25.26
CA VAL A 104 6.62 10.33 25.80
C VAL A 104 7.57 11.02 26.77
N ILE A 105 7.78 12.30 26.64
CA ILE A 105 8.56 13.13 27.58
C ILE A 105 7.69 13.37 28.82
N VAL A 106 8.11 12.85 29.95
CA VAL A 106 7.28 12.81 31.18
C VAL A 106 7.63 13.91 32.18
N ALA A 107 8.73 14.64 31.96
CA ALA A 107 9.13 15.74 32.82
C ALA A 107 9.82 16.84 32.03
N LEU A 108 9.89 18.05 32.60
CA LEU A 108 10.72 19.12 32.07
C LEU A 108 12.16 18.60 31.89
N SER A 109 12.63 18.71 30.68
CA SER A 109 13.95 18.21 30.25
C SER A 109 14.79 19.41 29.84
N THR A 110 16.01 19.52 30.34
CA THR A 110 16.90 20.68 30.11
C THR A 110 18.29 20.23 29.72
N ASN A 111 19.04 21.10 29.03
CA ASN A 111 20.43 20.88 28.63
C ASN A 111 20.65 19.56 27.85
N GLY A 112 19.69 19.17 27.04
CA GLY A 112 19.79 17.94 26.26
C GLY A 112 19.58 16.65 27.05
N VAL A 113 19.20 16.71 28.31
CA VAL A 113 18.85 15.54 29.11
C VAL A 113 17.33 15.36 29.08
N ILE A 114 16.84 14.37 28.35
CA ILE A 114 15.42 14.10 28.16
C ILE A 114 14.96 13.03 29.13
N ILE A 115 13.92 13.32 29.92
CA ILE A 115 13.30 12.39 30.85
C ILE A 115 12.00 11.88 30.24
N CYS A 116 11.94 10.60 29.93
CA CYS A 116 10.79 10.01 29.25
C CYS A 116 10.34 8.70 29.87
N ASN A 117 9.17 8.21 29.41
CA ASN A 117 8.70 6.89 29.80
C ASN A 117 9.70 5.81 29.38
N ASN A 118 9.66 4.66 30.05
CA ASN A 118 10.46 3.50 29.70
C ASN A 118 9.54 2.36 29.27
N TRP A 119 9.75 1.82 28.08
CA TRP A 119 9.00 0.64 27.61
C TRP A 119 9.53 -0.67 28.18
N ASN A 120 10.75 -0.62 28.72
CA ASN A 120 11.48 -1.79 29.19
C ASN A 120 11.63 -2.88 28.08
N ASP A 121 11.78 -2.43 26.84
CA ASP A 121 11.91 -3.26 25.66
C ASP A 121 12.97 -2.68 24.72
N PRO A 122 14.12 -3.35 24.52
CA PRO A 122 15.20 -2.85 23.64
C PRO A 122 14.77 -2.58 22.20
N LYS A 123 13.70 -3.23 21.73
CA LYS A 123 13.15 -3.01 20.38
C LYS A 123 12.37 -1.69 20.27
N ARG A 124 11.81 -1.22 21.37
CA ARG A 124 10.99 0.00 21.46
C ARG A 124 11.72 1.18 22.07
N ASP A 125 12.72 0.91 22.91
CA ASP A 125 13.49 1.94 23.59
C ASP A 125 14.54 2.55 22.67
N ILE A 126 14.65 3.88 22.70
CA ILE A 126 15.71 4.63 22.00
C ILE A 126 17.05 4.27 22.65
N ALA A 127 18.01 3.89 21.84
CA ALA A 127 19.34 3.50 22.25
C ALA A 127 20.37 4.59 21.96
N GLN A 128 21.56 4.48 22.56
CA GLN A 128 22.71 5.31 22.20
C GLN A 128 23.01 5.19 20.70
N GLY A 129 23.27 6.31 20.02
CA GLY A 129 23.52 6.41 18.61
C GLY A 129 22.27 6.55 17.74
N ASP A 130 21.06 6.35 18.28
CA ASP A 130 19.83 6.57 17.53
C ASP A 130 19.66 8.06 17.23
N THR A 131 19.40 8.40 15.95
CA THR A 131 19.01 9.75 15.52
C THR A 131 17.55 9.98 15.88
N VAL A 132 17.25 11.16 16.43
CA VAL A 132 15.92 11.45 16.98
C VAL A 132 15.44 12.85 16.56
N ILE A 133 14.12 13.04 16.58
CA ILE A 133 13.47 14.35 16.56
C ILE A 133 12.65 14.54 17.83
N ILE A 134 12.41 15.78 18.19
CA ILE A 134 11.60 16.15 19.34
C ILE A 134 10.33 16.85 18.86
N LEU A 135 9.20 16.25 19.16
CA LEU A 135 7.90 16.84 18.85
C LEU A 135 7.26 17.41 20.12
N SER A 136 6.55 18.54 20.00
CA SER A 136 5.67 19.05 21.05
C SER A 136 4.47 18.10 21.29
N ALA A 137 3.64 18.40 22.28
CA ALA A 137 2.37 17.72 22.52
C ALA A 137 1.41 17.82 21.29
N GLU A 138 1.50 18.94 20.56
CA GLU A 138 0.74 19.19 19.33
C GLU A 138 1.42 18.61 18.07
N LYS A 139 2.47 17.78 18.28
CA LYS A 139 3.28 17.16 17.22
C LYS A 139 4.02 18.14 16.31
N LYS A 140 4.36 19.34 16.79
CA LYS A 140 5.23 20.28 16.09
C LYS A 140 6.70 19.94 16.32
N ASP A 141 7.53 20.02 15.28
CA ASP A 141 8.98 19.86 15.44
C ASP A 141 9.54 21.06 16.23
N LEU A 142 10.11 20.78 17.40
CA LEU A 142 10.64 21.82 18.26
C LEU A 142 12.03 22.31 17.85
N TYR A 143 12.76 21.51 17.06
CA TYR A 143 14.13 21.81 16.64
C TYR A 143 14.32 21.50 15.14
N PRO A 144 13.54 22.12 14.24
CA PRO A 144 13.56 21.81 12.82
C PRO A 144 14.95 22.07 12.21
N GLY A 145 15.42 21.09 11.45
CA GLY A 145 16.74 21.14 10.79
C GLY A 145 17.94 20.81 11.68
N MET A 146 17.73 20.57 12.99
CA MET A 146 18.80 20.14 13.90
C MET A 146 18.94 18.61 13.87
N VAL A 147 20.17 18.14 13.68
CA VAL A 147 20.46 16.70 13.77
C VAL A 147 20.72 16.33 15.24
N LEU A 148 19.71 15.73 15.86
CA LEU A 148 19.80 15.24 17.23
C LEU A 148 20.06 13.73 17.24
N PHE A 149 20.97 13.29 18.13
CA PHE A 149 21.16 11.87 18.38
C PHE A 149 21.42 11.60 19.87
N ALA A 150 21.03 10.41 20.31
CA ALA A 150 21.22 9.98 21.69
C ALA A 150 22.69 9.65 21.96
N THR A 151 23.32 10.38 22.86
CA THR A 151 24.70 10.11 23.32
C THR A 151 24.72 9.08 24.45
N SER A 152 23.63 8.99 25.22
CA SER A 152 23.40 7.93 26.21
C SER A 152 21.92 7.63 26.39
N SER A 153 21.60 6.45 26.86
CA SER A 153 20.22 6.03 27.18
C SER A 153 20.25 5.07 28.38
N ASN A 154 19.79 5.52 29.52
CA ASN A 154 19.84 4.79 30.80
C ASN A 154 18.47 4.83 31.49
N VAL A 155 18.25 3.91 32.42
CA VAL A 155 17.05 3.92 33.27
C VAL A 155 17.45 4.40 34.68
N ASN A 156 16.73 5.38 35.21
CA ASN A 156 16.97 5.91 36.55
C ASN A 156 16.32 5.00 37.61
N PRO A 157 16.62 5.22 38.89
CA PRO A 157 16.03 4.45 40.01
C PRO A 157 14.49 4.53 40.07
N GLU A 158 13.88 5.56 39.52
CA GLU A 158 12.42 5.72 39.44
C GLU A 158 11.78 4.95 38.25
N GLY A 159 12.58 4.19 37.52
CA GLY A 159 12.11 3.44 36.34
C GLY A 159 11.84 4.26 35.08
N LYS A 160 12.21 5.55 35.06
CA LYS A 160 12.13 6.42 33.91
C LYS A 160 13.38 6.29 33.07
N ARG A 161 13.24 6.48 31.74
CA ARG A 161 14.39 6.50 30.83
C ARG A 161 14.95 7.92 30.71
N ILE A 162 16.26 8.04 30.88
CA ILE A 162 17.02 9.27 30.71
C ILE A 162 17.84 9.13 29.43
N ILE A 163 17.58 10.00 28.47
CA ILE A 163 18.30 10.05 27.19
C ILE A 163 19.03 11.37 27.12
N THR A 164 20.36 11.30 26.98
CA THR A 164 21.18 12.51 26.75
C THR A 164 21.38 12.68 25.26
N LEU A 165 21.18 13.91 24.78
CA LEU A 165 21.34 14.27 23.39
C LEU A 165 22.67 14.99 23.17
N ASN A 166 23.10 15.05 21.91
CA ASN A 166 24.33 15.73 21.47
C ASN A 166 24.25 17.26 21.53
N HIS A 167 23.06 17.83 21.67
CA HIS A 167 22.83 19.28 21.79
C HIS A 167 22.04 19.63 23.04
N PRO A 168 22.31 20.82 23.65
CA PRO A 168 21.55 21.31 24.79
C PRO A 168 20.18 21.82 24.34
N VAL A 169 19.18 20.96 24.40
CA VAL A 169 17.77 21.26 24.11
C VAL A 169 16.94 21.30 25.38
N ASN A 170 15.87 22.09 25.39
CA ASN A 170 14.94 22.20 26.52
C ASN A 170 13.53 21.82 26.05
N VAL A 171 12.87 20.92 26.74
CA VAL A 171 11.57 20.38 26.33
C VAL A 171 10.65 20.24 27.54
N ASN A 172 9.39 20.66 27.39
CA ASN A 172 8.34 20.46 28.38
C ASN A 172 7.82 19.01 28.37
N ALA A 173 7.23 18.60 29.46
CA ALA A 173 6.50 17.34 29.54
C ALA A 173 5.32 17.31 28.53
N GLY A 174 4.94 16.11 28.09
CA GLY A 174 3.86 15.89 27.12
C GLY A 174 4.29 15.81 25.65
N GLY A 175 5.53 16.20 25.35
CA GLY A 175 6.11 16.03 24.00
C GLY A 175 6.54 14.58 23.73
N PHE A 176 7.08 14.37 22.54
CA PHE A 176 7.54 13.06 22.08
C PHE A 176 8.99 13.12 21.61
N LEU A 177 9.76 12.09 21.97
CA LEU A 177 11.07 11.82 21.40
C LEU A 177 10.91 10.64 20.45
N VAL A 178 11.25 10.82 19.18
CA VAL A 178 11.00 9.82 18.13
C VAL A 178 12.31 9.52 17.42
N LYS A 179 12.63 8.21 17.29
CA LYS A 179 13.75 7.77 16.45
C LYS A 179 13.38 7.95 14.99
N VAL A 180 14.28 8.51 14.22
CA VAL A 180 14.17 8.64 12.76
C VAL A 180 15.23 7.79 12.07
N ILE A 181 14.88 7.27 10.89
CA ILE A 181 15.78 6.53 10.03
C ILE A 181 15.98 7.38 8.78
N GLY A 182 17.22 7.85 8.59
CA GLY A 182 17.52 8.76 7.49
C GLY A 182 16.92 10.17 7.72
N ASN A 183 16.70 10.89 6.63
CA ASN A 183 16.01 12.19 6.69
C ASN A 183 14.49 11.95 6.68
N ILE A 184 13.83 12.14 7.81
CA ILE A 184 12.37 11.95 7.95
C ILE A 184 11.56 12.79 6.96
N TYR A 185 12.15 13.87 6.46
CA TYR A 185 11.51 14.78 5.52
C TYR A 185 11.62 14.33 4.06
N GLU A 186 12.47 13.34 3.78
CA GLU A 186 12.72 12.80 2.44
C GLU A 186 12.42 11.32 2.31
N THR A 187 12.41 10.57 3.43
CA THR A 187 12.10 9.13 3.41
C THR A 187 10.61 8.89 3.44
N GLY A 188 10.05 8.63 2.27
CA GLY A 188 8.67 8.19 2.09
C GLY A 188 8.59 6.83 1.40
N VAL A 189 7.40 6.26 1.39
CA VAL A 189 7.07 5.12 0.54
C VAL A 189 6.34 5.64 -0.68
N ARG A 190 6.93 5.42 -1.85
CA ARG A 190 6.35 5.83 -3.14
C ARG A 190 5.81 4.62 -3.87
N TYR A 191 4.55 4.70 -4.26
CA TYR A 191 3.89 3.79 -5.17
C TYR A 191 3.77 4.43 -6.55
N TRP A 192 4.21 3.74 -7.59
CA TRP A 192 4.14 4.20 -8.96
C TRP A 192 4.15 3.01 -9.92
N LEU A 193 3.50 3.15 -11.06
CA LEU A 193 3.41 2.10 -12.06
C LEU A 193 4.47 2.30 -13.15
N ASP A 194 5.35 1.30 -13.32
CA ASP A 194 6.16 1.17 -14.52
C ASP A 194 5.28 0.58 -15.64
N THR A 195 4.80 1.44 -16.52
CA THR A 195 3.92 1.07 -17.62
C THR A 195 4.61 0.21 -18.68
N GLY A 196 5.93 0.31 -18.80
CA GLY A 196 6.72 -0.48 -19.76
C GLY A 196 6.76 -1.95 -19.38
N THR A 197 6.89 -2.25 -18.09
CA THR A 197 6.96 -3.62 -17.55
C THR A 197 5.65 -4.08 -16.90
N ARG A 198 4.66 -3.18 -16.75
CA ARG A 198 3.39 -3.41 -16.03
C ARG A 198 3.60 -3.84 -14.57
N ARG A 199 4.53 -3.19 -13.90
CA ARG A 199 4.87 -3.46 -12.51
C ARG A 199 4.53 -2.28 -11.64
N LEU A 200 3.67 -2.49 -10.65
CA LEU A 200 3.50 -1.53 -9.58
C LEU A 200 4.74 -1.62 -8.69
N MET A 201 5.39 -0.49 -8.53
CA MET A 201 6.62 -0.38 -7.75
C MET A 201 6.34 0.22 -6.38
N ARG A 202 7.02 -0.28 -5.36
CA ARG A 202 7.10 0.32 -4.03
C ARG A 202 8.52 0.80 -3.81
N ASN A 203 8.75 2.10 -3.93
CA ASN A 203 10.08 2.68 -4.12
C ASN A 203 10.78 2.10 -5.35
N ASN A 204 11.84 1.30 -5.15
CA ASN A 204 12.60 0.65 -6.21
C ASN A 204 12.32 -0.86 -6.30
N ASP A 205 11.47 -1.39 -5.43
CA ASP A 205 11.16 -2.81 -5.39
C ASP A 205 9.90 -3.10 -6.21
N ILE A 206 9.87 -4.25 -6.89
CA ILE A 206 8.67 -4.76 -7.55
C ILE A 206 7.67 -5.14 -6.47
N PHE A 207 6.49 -4.56 -6.51
CA PHE A 207 5.47 -4.75 -5.51
C PHE A 207 4.33 -5.65 -5.99
N LEU A 208 3.88 -5.45 -7.23
CA LEU A 208 2.85 -6.27 -7.88
C LEU A 208 3.11 -6.28 -9.38
N GLU A 209 3.01 -7.45 -9.99
CA GLU A 209 3.16 -7.62 -11.45
C GLU A 209 1.80 -7.60 -12.16
N ASN A 210 1.84 -7.43 -13.49
CA ASN A 210 0.67 -7.43 -14.36
C ASN A 210 -0.38 -6.35 -14.06
N VAL A 211 0.07 -5.21 -13.54
CA VAL A 211 -0.75 -4.03 -13.27
C VAL A 211 -0.86 -3.20 -14.55
N GLU A 212 -2.09 -2.87 -14.95
CA GLU A 212 -2.38 -2.02 -16.11
C GLU A 212 -2.64 -0.58 -15.72
N ASP A 213 -3.13 -0.36 -14.48
CA ASP A 213 -3.40 0.99 -13.98
C ASP A 213 -3.35 1.08 -12.45
N PHE A 214 -2.98 2.26 -11.97
CA PHE A 214 -2.99 2.63 -10.57
C PHE A 214 -3.53 4.04 -10.45
N GLN A 215 -4.67 4.21 -9.77
CA GLN A 215 -5.36 5.48 -9.62
C GLN A 215 -5.68 5.76 -8.15
N VAL A 216 -5.54 7.03 -7.75
CA VAL A 216 -5.72 7.46 -6.36
C VAL A 216 -6.62 8.68 -6.33
N ALA A 217 -7.68 8.62 -5.54
CA ALA A 217 -8.51 9.79 -5.25
C ALA A 217 -8.49 10.11 -3.76
N TYR A 218 -8.62 11.38 -3.43
CA TYR A 218 -8.48 11.94 -2.09
C TYR A 218 -9.81 12.54 -1.65
N GLY A 219 -10.43 11.91 -0.66
CA GLY A 219 -11.64 12.40 -0.02
C GLY A 219 -11.29 13.32 1.15
N TYR A 220 -11.89 14.48 1.19
CA TYR A 220 -11.71 15.47 2.23
C TYR A 220 -13.03 16.19 2.51
N ASP A 221 -13.37 16.31 3.78
CA ASP A 221 -14.56 17.03 4.24
C ASP A 221 -14.46 18.53 3.90
N TRP A 222 -14.96 18.91 2.72
CA TRP A 222 -14.88 20.28 2.21
C TRP A 222 -15.92 21.20 2.84
N ASP A 223 -17.12 20.71 3.15
CA ASP A 223 -18.21 21.48 3.70
C ASP A 223 -18.26 21.52 5.24
N ASN A 224 -17.38 20.71 5.89
CA ASN A 224 -17.19 20.65 7.34
C ASN A 224 -18.39 20.05 8.10
N ASP A 225 -19.05 19.08 7.52
CA ASP A 225 -20.12 18.31 8.16
C ASP A 225 -19.61 17.07 8.93
N SER A 226 -18.30 16.80 8.89
CA SER A 226 -17.59 15.67 9.49
C SER A 226 -17.82 14.34 8.77
N ILE A 227 -18.33 14.35 7.55
CA ILE A 227 -18.51 13.21 6.68
C ILE A 227 -17.71 13.48 5.39
N VAL A 228 -17.21 12.46 4.74
CA VAL A 228 -16.65 12.57 3.39
C VAL A 228 -17.55 11.83 2.42
N GLU A 229 -18.21 12.57 1.56
CA GLU A 229 -19.15 12.04 0.57
C GLU A 229 -18.45 11.73 -0.77
N GLU A 230 -19.16 11.06 -1.69
CA GLU A 230 -18.61 10.67 -3.00
C GLU A 230 -18.23 11.88 -3.87
N ASN A 231 -18.97 12.99 -3.79
CA ASN A 231 -18.70 14.24 -4.50
C ASN A 231 -17.52 15.04 -3.92
N GLU A 232 -16.99 14.63 -2.78
CA GLU A 232 -15.84 15.24 -2.11
C GLU A 232 -14.51 14.55 -2.42
N PHE A 233 -14.54 13.51 -3.25
CA PHE A 233 -13.31 12.89 -3.78
C PHE A 233 -12.77 13.70 -4.96
N ARG A 234 -11.47 13.99 -4.91
CA ARG A 234 -10.70 14.64 -5.98
C ARG A 234 -9.48 13.81 -6.33
N ASN A 235 -9.02 13.92 -7.57
CA ASN A 235 -7.85 13.16 -8.05
C ASN A 235 -6.51 13.85 -7.71
N ASP A 236 -6.55 14.99 -7.05
CA ASP A 236 -5.36 15.72 -6.59
C ASP A 236 -5.54 16.22 -5.15
N LEU A 237 -4.44 16.72 -4.58
CA LEU A 237 -4.40 17.31 -3.23
C LEU A 237 -4.42 18.84 -3.27
N GLN A 238 -4.84 19.46 -4.38
CA GLN A 238 -4.86 20.91 -4.54
C GLN A 238 -5.79 21.57 -3.50
N GLY A 239 -5.29 22.60 -2.86
CA GLY A 239 -6.03 23.33 -1.82
C GLY A 239 -5.93 22.70 -0.41
N LEU A 240 -5.31 21.53 -0.26
CA LEU A 240 -5.06 20.92 1.04
C LEU A 240 -3.70 21.37 1.59
N THR A 241 -3.69 21.66 2.88
CA THR A 241 -2.48 22.00 3.65
C THR A 241 -2.22 20.91 4.69
N PRO A 242 -0.99 20.77 5.20
CA PRO A 242 -0.73 19.83 6.29
C PRO A 242 -1.71 20.01 7.45
N ASP A 243 -1.91 21.23 7.90
CA ASP A 243 -2.81 21.56 9.02
C ASP A 243 -4.26 21.13 8.75
N SER A 244 -4.77 21.27 7.53
CA SER A 244 -6.12 20.87 7.17
C SER A 244 -6.36 19.36 7.32
N LEU A 245 -5.37 18.55 6.95
CA LEU A 245 -5.44 17.08 7.04
C LEU A 245 -5.51 16.56 8.47
N TYR A 246 -4.98 17.34 9.44
CA TYR A 246 -5.07 17.01 10.86
C TYR A 246 -6.35 17.55 11.52
N LYS A 247 -7.14 18.39 10.84
CA LYS A 247 -8.32 19.05 11.41
C LYS A 247 -9.65 18.46 10.96
N ARG A 248 -9.71 17.94 9.73
CA ARG A 248 -10.96 17.42 9.14
C ARG A 248 -10.80 15.97 8.68
N PRO A 249 -11.90 15.24 8.56
CA PRO A 249 -11.89 13.89 7.99
C PRO A 249 -11.19 13.85 6.63
N PHE A 250 -10.33 12.86 6.46
CA PHE A 250 -9.57 12.64 5.25
C PHE A 250 -9.45 11.14 4.97
N MET A 251 -9.63 10.76 3.72
CA MET A 251 -9.51 9.38 3.28
C MET A 251 -8.89 9.27 1.90
N ILE A 252 -8.34 8.12 1.58
CA ILE A 252 -7.73 7.84 0.28
C ILE A 252 -8.48 6.68 -0.36
N ARG A 253 -8.94 6.86 -1.59
CA ARG A 253 -9.47 5.80 -2.42
C ARG A 253 -8.38 5.34 -3.38
N ILE A 254 -8.10 4.04 -3.34
CA ILE A 254 -7.07 3.41 -4.15
C ILE A 254 -7.74 2.46 -5.11
N ASN A 255 -7.34 2.53 -6.38
CA ASN A 255 -7.79 1.62 -7.42
C ASN A 255 -6.59 1.01 -8.12
N ILE A 256 -6.60 -0.30 -8.28
CA ILE A 256 -5.57 -1.05 -8.96
C ILE A 256 -6.24 -1.92 -10.02
N LEU A 257 -5.92 -1.71 -11.27
CA LEU A 257 -6.35 -2.57 -12.37
C LEU A 257 -5.26 -3.61 -12.64
N VAL A 258 -5.58 -4.86 -12.41
CA VAL A 258 -4.67 -6.00 -12.60
C VAL A 258 -5.23 -6.92 -13.67
N ARG A 259 -4.36 -7.55 -14.45
CA ARG A 259 -4.75 -8.56 -15.44
C ARG A 259 -4.05 -9.90 -15.17
N THR A 260 -4.54 -10.98 -15.77
CA THR A 260 -3.83 -12.27 -15.79
C THR A 260 -2.48 -12.14 -16.52
N GLU A 261 -1.48 -12.91 -16.08
CA GLU A 261 -0.15 -12.91 -16.71
C GLU A 261 -0.24 -13.35 -18.17
N LYS A 262 -0.98 -14.44 -18.43
CA LYS A 262 -1.14 -15.00 -19.77
C LYS A 262 -2.54 -14.73 -20.31
N GLY A 263 -2.63 -14.60 -21.63
CA GLY A 263 -3.90 -14.61 -22.32
C GLY A 263 -4.57 -15.97 -22.25
N ILE A 264 -5.85 -16.00 -21.87
CA ILE A 264 -6.61 -17.23 -21.66
C ILE A 264 -7.20 -17.72 -22.99
N PRO A 265 -6.88 -18.93 -23.45
CA PRO A 265 -7.36 -19.45 -24.73
C PRO A 265 -8.90 -19.52 -24.79
N GLY A 266 -9.49 -18.86 -25.77
CA GLY A 266 -10.96 -18.80 -25.95
C GLY A 266 -11.69 -17.86 -25.01
N PHE A 267 -10.98 -17.14 -24.14
CA PHE A 267 -11.55 -16.08 -23.33
C PHE A 267 -11.58 -14.75 -24.08
N ARG A 268 -12.62 -13.97 -23.84
CA ARG A 268 -12.74 -12.59 -24.32
C ARG A 268 -13.34 -11.73 -23.21
N TYR A 269 -12.58 -10.76 -22.74
CA TYR A 269 -13.05 -9.80 -21.75
C TYR A 269 -14.30 -9.06 -22.30
N PRO A 270 -15.37 -8.94 -21.52
CA PRO A 270 -16.67 -8.48 -22.04
C PRO A 270 -16.65 -7.00 -22.50
N LEU A 271 -15.85 -6.17 -21.83
CA LEU A 271 -15.78 -4.75 -22.12
C LEU A 271 -14.65 -4.46 -23.12
N ASN A 272 -14.83 -3.42 -23.93
CA ASN A 272 -13.81 -2.85 -24.81
C ASN A 272 -13.09 -1.65 -24.20
N GLN A 273 -13.60 -1.14 -23.05
CA GLN A 273 -12.99 -0.06 -22.29
C GLN A 273 -13.23 -0.28 -20.79
N ILE A 274 -12.33 0.21 -19.95
CA ILE A 274 -12.41 0.17 -18.50
C ILE A 274 -12.18 1.59 -17.99
N SER A 275 -13.10 2.08 -17.15
CA SER A 275 -12.97 3.38 -16.48
C SER A 275 -12.52 3.17 -15.05
N VAL A 276 -11.44 3.85 -14.65
CA VAL A 276 -10.90 3.85 -13.30
C VAL A 276 -10.61 5.30 -12.90
N GLU A 277 -11.38 5.84 -11.97
CA GLU A 277 -11.38 7.26 -11.60
C GLU A 277 -11.51 8.17 -12.85
N ASP A 278 -10.54 9.03 -13.11
CA ASP A 278 -10.54 9.95 -14.27
C ASP A 278 -9.92 9.35 -15.54
N ARG A 279 -9.50 8.07 -15.50
CA ARG A 279 -8.83 7.41 -16.61
C ARG A 279 -9.71 6.39 -17.32
N ILE A 280 -9.69 6.43 -18.65
CA ILE A 280 -10.36 5.46 -19.53
C ILE A 280 -9.31 4.67 -20.30
N ILE A 281 -9.31 3.36 -20.14
CA ILE A 281 -8.39 2.44 -20.80
C ILE A 281 -9.14 1.70 -21.89
N ASN A 282 -8.74 1.91 -23.14
CA ASN A 282 -9.30 1.21 -24.29
C ASN A 282 -8.56 -0.11 -24.52
N LEU A 283 -9.30 -1.19 -24.72
CA LEU A 283 -8.78 -2.53 -24.92
C LEU A 283 -8.85 -2.94 -26.38
N SER A 284 -7.71 -3.26 -26.96
CA SER A 284 -7.64 -3.90 -28.29
C SER A 284 -8.17 -5.35 -28.23
N GLU A 285 -8.51 -5.93 -29.36
CA GLU A 285 -8.95 -7.34 -29.43
C GLU A 285 -7.90 -8.32 -28.88
N LEU A 286 -6.61 -8.01 -29.01
CA LEU A 286 -5.53 -8.82 -28.44
C LEU A 286 -5.47 -8.73 -26.93
N GLU A 287 -5.76 -7.55 -26.37
CA GLU A 287 -5.77 -7.34 -24.91
C GLU A 287 -6.99 -7.95 -24.25
N ARG A 288 -8.09 -8.15 -24.98
CA ARG A 288 -9.31 -8.79 -24.45
C ARG A 288 -9.16 -10.30 -24.17
N LYS A 289 -8.03 -10.92 -24.52
CA LYS A 289 -7.70 -12.30 -24.11
C LYS A 289 -7.30 -12.43 -22.64
N TYR A 290 -7.02 -11.33 -21.96
CA TYR A 290 -6.64 -11.32 -20.54
C TYR A 290 -7.87 -11.04 -19.67
N ASN A 291 -8.01 -11.81 -18.56
CA ASN A 291 -8.98 -11.45 -17.55
C ASN A 291 -8.45 -10.30 -16.68
N ARG A 292 -9.35 -9.47 -16.17
CA ARG A 292 -9.01 -8.26 -15.41
C ARG A 292 -9.88 -8.13 -14.18
N ILE A 293 -9.31 -7.51 -13.17
CA ILE A 293 -10.01 -7.10 -11.95
C ILE A 293 -9.60 -5.69 -11.57
N VAL A 294 -10.56 -4.88 -11.16
CA VAL A 294 -10.33 -3.61 -10.49
C VAL A 294 -10.49 -3.83 -9.00
N LEU A 295 -9.42 -3.71 -8.24
CA LEU A 295 -9.49 -3.62 -6.79
C LEU A 295 -9.68 -2.17 -6.39
N ARG A 296 -10.77 -1.88 -5.69
CA ARG A 296 -11.10 -0.55 -5.18
C ARG A 296 -11.30 -0.61 -3.67
N GLY A 297 -10.77 0.35 -2.96
CA GLY A 297 -11.06 0.50 -1.54
C GLY A 297 -10.68 1.87 -1.00
N ILE A 298 -11.36 2.23 0.07
CA ILE A 298 -11.16 3.48 0.78
C ILE A 298 -10.39 3.18 2.07
N VAL A 299 -9.41 4.00 2.38
CA VAL A 299 -8.53 3.84 3.53
C VAL A 299 -8.42 5.15 4.30
N PHE A 300 -8.54 5.04 5.62
CA PHE A 300 -8.38 6.17 6.55
C PHE A 300 -6.96 6.15 7.12
N PRO A 301 -6.15 7.21 6.92
CA PRO A 301 -4.88 7.36 7.60
C PRO A 301 -5.10 7.61 9.09
N ARG A 302 -4.74 6.65 9.94
CA ARG A 302 -5.04 6.69 11.40
C ARG A 302 -4.39 7.84 12.17
N ASN A 303 -3.35 8.44 11.60
CA ASN A 303 -2.61 9.52 12.26
C ASN A 303 -3.08 10.91 11.85
N LEU A 304 -4.03 10.97 10.92
CA LEU A 304 -4.75 12.17 10.51
C LEU A 304 -6.14 12.20 11.16
N LYS A 305 -6.86 13.33 11.04
CA LYS A 305 -8.21 13.39 11.62
C LYS A 305 -9.17 12.53 10.77
N GLY A 306 -9.92 11.67 11.45
CA GLY A 306 -10.88 10.76 10.81
C GLY A 306 -10.47 9.29 10.78
N GLY A 307 -9.26 8.94 11.28
CA GLY A 307 -8.81 7.57 11.51
C GLY A 307 -9.09 7.08 12.92
#